data_01e795fae0df3cb224a272a0344f9bda
#
_entry.id   01e795fae0df3cb224a272a0344f9bda
#
_cell.length_a   1.000
_cell.length_b   1.000
_cell.length_c   1.000
_cell.angle_alpha   90.00
_cell.angle_beta   90.00
_cell.angle_gamma   90.00
#
_symmetry.space_group_name_H-M   'P 1'
#
loop_
_entity.id
_entity.type
_entity.pdbx_description
1 polymer ?
#
loop_
_entity_poly.entity_id
_entity_poly.type
_entity_poly.pdbx_seq_one_letter_code
_entity_poly.pdbx_strand_id
1 'polypeptide(L)'
;GRVKMKEYCFGIDIGGTTVKCGLFSVKGDILDKWEIPTRTENNGVNILPDVAAAIDAKIQEKGIARDAIAGVGLGIPGPVNEDGAVICAVNLHWGYVELEKELEKLTGLTVKAGNDANVAALGEMWKGGGAGYHNVVMVTLGTGVGGGIIVNGKIVTGTHGAGGEIGHIHVEDDETLSCNCGNQGCLEQYASATGVVRLAN
;
A
#
# COMPACT_ATOMS: atom_id res chain seq x y z
N GLY A 1 9.86 10.08 33.39
CA GLY A 1 9.25 10.90 32.35
C GLY A 1 7.88 10.38 32.01
N ARG A 2 6.85 11.25 31.90
CA ARG A 2 5.53 10.85 31.42
C ARG A 2 5.70 10.33 29.98
N VAL A 3 5.32 9.09 29.73
CA VAL A 3 5.13 8.59 28.36
C VAL A 3 4.00 9.41 27.75
N LYS A 4 4.33 10.28 26.78
CA LYS A 4 3.29 11.01 26.04
C LYS A 4 2.46 10.02 25.25
N MET A 5 1.15 10.14 25.33
CA MET A 5 0.25 9.29 24.55
C MET A 5 0.40 9.62 23.06
N LYS A 6 0.44 8.59 22.24
CA LYS A 6 0.38 8.72 20.79
C LYS A 6 -1.06 9.06 20.39
N GLU A 7 -1.23 10.11 19.59
CA GLU A 7 -2.55 10.64 19.23
C GLU A 7 -2.79 10.60 17.71
N TYR A 8 -1.71 10.67 16.93
CA TYR A 8 -1.76 10.82 15.47
C TYR A 8 -0.99 9.73 14.76
N CYS A 9 -1.38 9.44 13.53
CA CYS A 9 -0.60 8.67 12.57
C CYS A 9 -0.81 9.19 11.15
N PHE A 10 0.15 8.93 10.27
CA PHE A 10 0.04 9.21 8.85
C PHE A 10 -0.22 7.93 8.06
N GLY A 11 -1.08 8.04 7.05
CA GLY A 11 -1.28 7.00 6.04
C GLY A 11 -0.91 7.57 4.68
N ILE A 12 -0.04 6.87 3.96
CA ILE A 12 0.48 7.29 2.66
C ILE A 12 0.24 6.17 1.65
N ASP A 13 -0.42 6.47 0.55
CA ASP A 13 -0.63 5.56 -0.57
C ASP A 13 0.13 6.10 -1.79
N ILE A 14 1.21 5.41 -2.15
CA ILE A 14 2.10 5.84 -3.25
C ILE A 14 1.63 5.19 -4.55
N GLY A 15 0.88 5.94 -5.35
CA GLY A 15 0.53 5.54 -6.71
C GLY A 15 1.56 5.99 -7.74
N GLY A 16 1.49 5.46 -8.96
CA GLY A 16 2.41 5.80 -10.05
C GLY A 16 2.29 7.25 -10.56
N THR A 17 1.19 7.93 -10.28
CA THR A 17 0.95 9.32 -10.70
C THR A 17 0.80 10.26 -9.52
N THR A 18 0.15 9.81 -8.47
CA THR A 18 -0.23 10.61 -7.30
C THR A 18 0.06 9.84 -6.03
N VAL A 19 0.65 10.53 -5.04
CA VAL A 19 0.76 10.05 -3.65
C VAL A 19 -0.41 10.65 -2.87
N LYS A 20 -1.26 9.78 -2.31
CA LYS A 20 -2.35 10.19 -1.43
C LYS A 20 -1.87 10.15 0.01
N CYS A 21 -2.11 11.22 0.73
CA CYS A 21 -1.69 11.39 2.11
C CYS A 21 -2.89 11.61 3.01
N GLY A 22 -2.85 11.02 4.20
CA GLY A 22 -3.86 11.22 5.23
C GLY A 22 -3.22 11.40 6.61
N LEU A 23 -3.80 12.31 7.39
CA LEU A 23 -3.56 12.45 8.81
C LEU A 23 -4.75 11.86 9.56
N PHE A 24 -4.47 10.98 10.51
CA PHE A 24 -5.48 10.26 11.27
C PHE A 24 -5.25 10.39 12.77
N SER A 25 -6.34 10.30 13.56
CA SER A 25 -6.21 9.94 14.97
C SER A 25 -5.78 8.47 15.11
N VAL A 26 -5.14 8.09 16.21
CA VAL A 26 -4.83 6.67 16.48
C VAL A 26 -6.08 5.80 16.64
N LYS A 27 -7.27 6.41 16.71
CA LYS A 27 -8.57 5.71 16.71
C LYS A 27 -9.10 5.45 15.30
N GLY A 28 -8.43 6.00 14.26
CA GLY A 28 -8.79 5.84 12.86
C GLY A 28 -9.72 6.89 12.30
N ASP A 29 -9.91 8.02 13.00
CA ASP A 29 -10.67 9.15 12.45
C ASP A 29 -9.78 9.91 11.47
N ILE A 30 -10.34 10.28 10.31
CA ILE A 30 -9.63 11.06 9.31
C ILE A 30 -9.65 12.53 9.75
N LEU A 31 -8.47 13.10 9.98
CA LEU A 31 -8.32 14.50 10.40
C LEU A 31 -8.02 15.41 9.20
N ASP A 32 -7.27 14.92 8.21
CA ASP A 32 -6.97 15.64 6.98
C ASP A 32 -6.58 14.68 5.86
N LYS A 33 -6.79 15.10 4.59
CA LYS A 33 -6.36 14.40 3.39
C LYS A 33 -5.80 15.38 2.37
N TRP A 34 -4.73 15.01 1.71
CA TRP A 34 -4.15 15.78 0.60
C TRP A 34 -3.41 14.87 -0.35
N GLU A 35 -2.98 15.42 -1.45
CA GLU A 35 -2.25 14.70 -2.49
C GLU A 35 -1.03 15.48 -2.92
N ILE A 36 0.01 14.75 -3.33
CA ILE A 36 1.18 15.30 -4.00
C ILE A 36 1.46 14.49 -5.26
N PRO A 37 2.11 15.07 -6.29
CA PRO A 37 2.48 14.31 -7.49
C PRO A 37 3.55 13.28 -7.15
N THR A 38 3.50 12.12 -7.83
CA THR A 38 4.56 11.11 -7.78
C THR A 38 5.60 11.43 -8.83
N ARG A 39 6.80 11.83 -8.42
CA ARG A 39 7.91 12.10 -9.33
C ARG A 39 8.71 10.83 -9.61
N THR A 40 8.34 10.12 -10.67
CA THR A 40 8.95 8.84 -11.05
C THR A 40 10.23 8.99 -11.87
N GLU A 41 10.62 10.20 -12.26
CA GLU A 41 11.84 10.51 -12.99
C GLU A 41 13.08 10.07 -12.20
N ASN A 42 14.15 9.76 -12.91
CA ASN A 42 15.41 9.33 -12.30
C ASN A 42 15.23 8.15 -11.32
N ASN A 43 14.46 7.14 -11.73
CA ASN A 43 14.14 5.97 -10.90
C ASN A 43 13.41 6.32 -9.60
N GLY A 44 12.56 7.34 -9.61
CA GLY A 44 11.73 7.72 -8.47
C GLY A 44 12.49 8.19 -7.24
N VAL A 45 13.74 8.66 -7.40
CA VAL A 45 14.62 9.09 -6.29
C VAL A 45 14.04 10.19 -5.42
N ASN A 46 13.12 10.99 -5.97
CA ASN A 46 12.49 12.10 -5.26
C ASN A 46 11.22 11.70 -4.49
N ILE A 47 10.68 10.52 -4.68
CA ILE A 47 9.38 10.13 -4.09
C ILE A 47 9.45 10.17 -2.56
N LEU A 48 10.43 9.51 -1.94
CA LEU A 48 10.55 9.49 -0.48
C LEU A 48 10.90 10.85 0.13
N PRO A 49 11.81 11.66 -0.44
CA PRO A 49 12.01 13.04 -0.02
C PRO A 49 10.75 13.90 -0.09
N ASP A 50 9.94 13.78 -1.14
CA ASP A 50 8.68 14.51 -1.28
C ASP A 50 7.65 14.08 -0.24
N VAL A 51 7.54 12.78 0.03
CA VAL A 51 6.67 12.25 1.10
C VAL A 51 7.10 12.78 2.46
N ALA A 52 8.40 12.74 2.76
CA ALA A 52 8.93 13.27 4.01
C ALA A 52 8.64 14.77 4.18
N ALA A 53 8.87 15.56 3.12
CA ALA A 53 8.57 16.99 3.12
C ALA A 53 7.06 17.28 3.32
N ALA A 54 6.19 16.49 2.70
CA ALA A 54 4.75 16.61 2.85
C ALA A 54 4.28 16.29 4.28
N ILE A 55 4.87 15.28 4.91
CA ILE A 55 4.60 14.93 6.33
C ILE A 55 5.07 16.08 7.23
N ASP A 56 6.29 16.59 7.04
CA ASP A 56 6.86 17.68 7.84
C ASP A 56 6.04 18.95 7.71
N ALA A 57 5.63 19.31 6.50
CA ALA A 57 4.76 20.46 6.26
C ALA A 57 3.43 20.34 7.00
N LYS A 58 2.83 19.14 7.00
CA LYS A 58 1.56 18.88 7.70
C LYS A 58 1.72 18.93 9.21
N ILE A 59 2.81 18.41 9.76
CA ILE A 59 3.14 18.51 11.19
C ILE A 59 3.23 19.97 11.62
N GLN A 60 3.91 20.82 10.83
CA GLN A 60 4.03 22.25 11.09
C GLN A 60 2.69 22.98 10.96
N GLU A 61 1.95 22.73 9.86
CA GLU A 61 0.63 23.32 9.62
C GLU A 61 -0.34 23.10 10.78
N LYS A 62 -0.37 21.88 11.32
CA LYS A 62 -1.28 21.49 12.40
C LYS A 62 -0.71 21.72 13.80
N GLY A 63 0.55 22.14 13.92
CA GLY A 63 1.20 22.33 15.22
C GLY A 63 1.32 21.05 16.05
N ILE A 64 1.49 19.90 15.38
CA ILE A 64 1.57 18.57 16.02
C ILE A 64 2.97 18.37 16.60
N ALA A 65 3.04 17.90 17.83
CA ALA A 65 4.31 17.46 18.42
C ALA A 65 4.71 16.11 17.83
N ARG A 66 5.98 15.96 17.36
CA ARG A 66 6.46 14.70 16.77
C ARG A 66 6.31 13.49 17.69
N ASP A 67 6.51 13.69 18.98
CA ASP A 67 6.36 12.64 19.98
C ASP A 67 4.90 12.20 20.22
N ALA A 68 3.92 12.96 19.73
CA ALA A 68 2.51 12.54 19.70
C ALA A 68 2.15 11.68 18.47
N ILE A 69 3.07 11.51 17.50
CA ILE A 69 2.84 10.70 16.29
C ILE A 69 3.24 9.26 16.55
N ALA A 70 2.32 8.33 16.30
CA ALA A 70 2.56 6.89 16.44
C ALA A 70 3.48 6.35 15.35
N GLY A 71 3.32 6.82 14.12
CA GLY A 71 4.12 6.42 12.98
C GLY A 71 3.46 6.75 11.65
N VAL A 72 4.06 6.21 10.60
CA VAL A 72 3.63 6.34 9.19
C VAL A 72 3.36 4.96 8.63
N GLY A 73 2.18 4.74 8.08
CA GLY A 73 1.84 3.55 7.29
C GLY A 73 1.93 3.86 5.80
N LEU A 74 2.57 2.99 5.03
CA LEU A 74 2.74 3.13 3.59
C LEU A 74 2.07 1.98 2.84
N GLY A 75 1.30 2.32 1.80
CA GLY A 75 0.86 1.42 0.75
C GLY A 75 1.61 1.70 -0.55
N ILE A 76 2.10 0.67 -1.23
CA ILE A 76 2.80 0.80 -2.51
C ILE A 76 2.35 -0.24 -3.53
N PRO A 77 2.44 0.05 -4.84
CA PRO A 77 2.06 -0.89 -5.90
C PRO A 77 3.21 -1.86 -6.19
N GLY A 78 3.49 -2.77 -5.26
CA GLY A 78 4.55 -3.76 -5.42
C GLY A 78 4.73 -4.62 -4.18
N PRO A 79 5.49 -5.71 -4.27
CA PRO A 79 5.78 -6.59 -3.14
C PRO A 79 6.71 -5.91 -2.15
N VAL A 80 6.36 -6.01 -0.87
CA VAL A 80 7.16 -5.56 0.28
C VAL A 80 7.50 -6.78 1.11
N ASN A 81 8.77 -6.98 1.42
CA ASN A 81 9.23 -8.09 2.24
C ASN A 81 9.06 -7.82 3.75
N GLU A 82 9.40 -8.80 4.58
CA GLU A 82 9.28 -8.71 6.04
C GLU A 82 10.17 -7.63 6.67
N ASP A 83 11.25 -7.24 5.98
CA ASP A 83 12.17 -6.18 6.42
C ASP A 83 11.69 -4.76 6.05
N GLY A 84 10.52 -4.65 5.41
CA GLY A 84 9.96 -3.37 4.96
C GLY A 84 10.66 -2.81 3.72
N ALA A 85 11.30 -3.67 2.92
CA ALA A 85 11.90 -3.28 1.65
C ALA A 85 10.99 -3.65 0.47
N VAL A 86 10.94 -2.74 -0.50
CA VAL A 86 10.32 -2.97 -1.79
C VAL A 86 11.25 -3.82 -2.64
N ILE A 87 10.73 -4.90 -3.22
CA ILE A 87 11.51 -5.76 -4.11
C ILE A 87 11.57 -5.13 -5.50
N CYS A 88 10.42 -4.70 -5.99
CA CYS A 88 10.29 -3.99 -7.26
C CYS A 88 8.93 -3.29 -7.30
N ALA A 89 8.90 -2.05 -7.80
CA ALA A 89 7.65 -1.33 -8.06
C ALA A 89 7.75 -0.65 -9.44
N VAL A 90 7.29 -1.37 -10.47
CA VAL A 90 7.43 -0.96 -11.88
C VAL A 90 6.83 0.43 -12.13
N ASN A 91 5.65 0.70 -11.58
CA ASN A 91 4.95 1.97 -11.73
C ASN A 91 5.66 3.16 -11.06
N LEU A 92 6.62 2.90 -10.16
CA LEU A 92 7.44 3.89 -9.47
C LEU A 92 8.86 3.97 -10.05
N HIS A 93 9.16 3.12 -11.03
CA HIS A 93 10.50 2.92 -11.58
C HIS A 93 11.50 2.47 -10.50
N TRP A 94 11.03 1.80 -9.45
CA TRP A 94 11.85 1.30 -8.37
C TRP A 94 12.28 -0.14 -8.61
N GLY A 95 13.56 -0.40 -8.41
CA GLY A 95 14.09 -1.71 -8.09
C GLY A 95 14.00 -1.98 -6.58
N TYR A 96 15.04 -2.58 -6.01
CA TYR A 96 15.11 -2.78 -4.55
C TYR A 96 15.31 -1.46 -3.82
N VAL A 97 14.43 -1.18 -2.82
CA VAL A 97 14.47 0.03 -1.99
C VAL A 97 14.22 -0.35 -0.54
N GLU A 98 15.11 0.01 0.39
CA GLU A 98 14.91 -0.16 1.84
C GLU A 98 13.92 0.88 2.40
N LEU A 99 12.66 0.76 1.96
CA LEU A 99 11.61 1.78 2.07
C LEU A 99 11.39 2.26 3.51
N GLU A 100 11.18 1.34 4.46
CA GLU A 100 10.95 1.71 5.86
C GLU A 100 12.15 2.47 6.42
N LYS A 101 13.35 1.94 6.26
CA LYS A 101 14.58 2.54 6.79
C LYS A 101 14.88 3.91 6.19
N GLU A 102 14.69 4.06 4.87
CA GLU A 102 14.95 5.33 4.19
C GLU A 102 13.97 6.41 4.65
N LEU A 103 12.68 6.11 4.72
CA LEU A 103 11.70 7.09 5.18
C LEU A 103 11.79 7.35 6.68
N GLU A 104 12.13 6.36 7.51
CA GLU A 104 12.44 6.56 8.94
C GLU A 104 13.61 7.53 9.13
N LYS A 105 14.66 7.40 8.32
CA LYS A 105 15.81 8.31 8.35
C LYS A 105 15.43 9.75 7.96
N LEU A 106 14.55 9.90 6.98
CA LEU A 106 14.11 11.22 6.52
C LEU A 106 13.15 11.91 7.49
N THR A 107 12.25 11.14 8.13
CA THR A 107 11.18 11.71 8.97
C THR A 107 11.47 11.65 10.46
N GLY A 108 12.34 10.73 10.91
CA GLY A 108 12.52 10.42 12.32
C GLY A 108 11.30 9.75 12.99
N LEU A 109 10.36 9.25 12.20
CA LEU A 109 9.15 8.55 12.64
C LEU A 109 9.26 7.05 12.35
N THR A 110 8.62 6.22 13.16
CA THR A 110 8.48 4.78 12.84
C THR A 110 7.66 4.62 11.57
N VAL A 111 8.16 3.80 10.64
CA VAL A 111 7.50 3.53 9.35
C VAL A 111 7.16 2.05 9.22
N LYS A 112 5.97 1.75 8.70
CA LYS A 112 5.56 0.42 8.29
C LYS A 112 4.99 0.46 6.88
N ALA A 113 5.48 -0.44 6.04
CA ALA A 113 5.11 -0.50 4.63
C ALA A 113 4.46 -1.84 4.27
N GLY A 114 3.60 -1.82 3.29
CA GLY A 114 2.98 -3.00 2.73
C GLY A 114 2.55 -2.78 1.28
N ASN A 115 2.26 -3.86 0.59
CA ASN A 115 1.58 -3.80 -0.69
C ASN A 115 0.21 -3.11 -0.52
N ASP A 116 -0.21 -2.31 -1.49
CA ASP A 116 -1.43 -1.50 -1.45
C ASP A 116 -2.69 -2.33 -1.18
N ALA A 117 -2.88 -3.49 -1.82
CA ALA A 117 -4.01 -4.38 -1.56
C ALA A 117 -3.97 -4.97 -0.14
N ASN A 118 -2.79 -5.31 0.37
CA ASN A 118 -2.60 -5.79 1.73
C ASN A 118 -2.94 -4.71 2.77
N VAL A 119 -2.49 -3.48 2.54
CA VAL A 119 -2.79 -2.34 3.42
C VAL A 119 -4.29 -2.02 3.38
N ALA A 120 -4.93 -2.08 2.21
CA ALA A 120 -6.37 -1.91 2.07
C ALA A 120 -7.15 -2.99 2.84
N ALA A 121 -6.71 -4.26 2.79
CA ALA A 121 -7.33 -5.35 3.57
C ALA A 121 -7.24 -5.11 5.09
N LEU A 122 -6.09 -4.58 5.58
CA LEU A 122 -5.96 -4.17 6.98
C LEU A 122 -6.91 -3.03 7.34
N GLY A 123 -7.08 -2.06 6.45
CA GLY A 123 -8.03 -0.97 6.62
C GLY A 123 -9.48 -1.48 6.75
N GLU A 124 -9.87 -2.40 5.87
CA GLU A 124 -11.19 -3.04 5.90
C GLU A 124 -11.42 -3.89 7.16
N MET A 125 -10.39 -4.60 7.63
CA MET A 125 -10.47 -5.33 8.90
C MET A 125 -10.59 -4.37 10.09
N TRP A 126 -9.95 -3.22 10.05
CA TRP A 126 -9.95 -2.27 11.17
C TRP A 126 -11.22 -1.44 11.23
N LYS A 127 -11.66 -0.85 10.11
CA LYS A 127 -12.73 0.16 10.06
C LYS A 127 -13.78 -0.09 8.97
N GLY A 128 -13.65 -1.15 8.19
CA GLY A 128 -14.53 -1.46 7.07
C GLY A 128 -15.38 -2.70 7.30
N GLY A 129 -15.72 -3.37 6.19
CA GLY A 129 -16.59 -4.55 6.18
C GLY A 129 -16.04 -5.77 6.92
N GLY A 130 -14.72 -5.81 7.17
CA GLY A 130 -14.05 -6.85 7.95
C GLY A 130 -13.93 -6.55 9.44
N ALA A 131 -14.52 -5.46 9.93
CA ALA A 131 -14.40 -5.07 11.33
C ALA A 131 -15.00 -6.14 12.28
N GLY A 132 -14.21 -6.51 13.29
CA GLY A 132 -14.59 -7.57 14.25
C GLY A 132 -14.18 -8.98 13.83
N TYR A 133 -13.66 -9.17 12.62
CA TYR A 133 -13.14 -10.46 12.16
C TYR A 133 -11.60 -10.49 12.23
N HIS A 134 -11.03 -11.65 12.53
CA HIS A 134 -9.58 -11.88 12.54
C HIS A 134 -9.07 -12.60 11.30
N ASN A 135 -9.99 -13.14 10.49
CA ASN A 135 -9.68 -13.77 9.22
C ASN A 135 -10.50 -13.10 8.14
N VAL A 136 -9.82 -12.48 7.18
CA VAL A 136 -10.43 -11.66 6.11
C VAL A 136 -9.74 -11.98 4.80
N VAL A 137 -10.51 -12.17 3.76
CA VAL A 137 -10.04 -12.15 2.38
C VAL A 137 -10.70 -10.96 1.71
N MET A 138 -9.90 -10.03 1.24
CA MET A 138 -10.34 -8.88 0.46
C MET A 138 -9.96 -9.08 -1.00
N VAL A 139 -10.89 -8.79 -1.88
CA VAL A 139 -10.69 -8.81 -3.33
C VAL A 139 -11.02 -7.44 -3.88
N THR A 140 -10.10 -6.86 -4.64
CA THR A 140 -10.32 -5.60 -5.36
C THR A 140 -10.48 -5.89 -6.85
N LEU A 141 -11.60 -5.43 -7.42
CA LEU A 141 -11.89 -5.51 -8.85
C LEU A 141 -11.81 -4.11 -9.44
N GLY A 142 -10.77 -3.86 -10.22
CA GLY A 142 -10.50 -2.60 -10.89
C GLY A 142 -9.89 -2.87 -12.26
N THR A 143 -8.91 -2.07 -12.68
CA THR A 143 -8.12 -2.31 -13.90
C THR A 143 -7.51 -3.71 -13.90
N GLY A 144 -7.08 -4.18 -12.72
CA GLY A 144 -6.64 -5.54 -12.43
C GLY A 144 -7.49 -6.19 -11.33
N VAL A 145 -7.03 -7.34 -10.84
CA VAL A 145 -7.58 -8.03 -9.66
C VAL A 145 -6.51 -8.08 -8.59
N GLY A 146 -6.73 -7.36 -7.49
CA GLY A 146 -5.88 -7.40 -6.31
C GLY A 146 -6.50 -8.22 -5.19
N GLY A 147 -5.69 -8.61 -4.22
CA GLY A 147 -6.15 -9.32 -3.04
C GLY A 147 -5.29 -9.08 -1.81
N GLY A 148 -5.93 -9.18 -0.65
CA GLY A 148 -5.26 -9.20 0.64
C GLY A 148 -5.87 -10.27 1.52
N ILE A 149 -5.02 -11.07 2.13
CA ILE A 149 -5.41 -12.19 3.00
C ILE A 149 -4.91 -11.92 4.41
N ILE A 150 -5.82 -11.95 5.37
CA ILE A 150 -5.51 -11.80 6.79
C ILE A 150 -5.90 -13.09 7.49
N VAL A 151 -4.99 -13.65 8.26
CA VAL A 151 -5.21 -14.84 9.08
C VAL A 151 -4.77 -14.55 10.52
N ASN A 152 -5.67 -14.78 11.47
CA ASN A 152 -5.44 -14.47 12.89
C ASN A 152 -4.98 -13.03 13.13
N GLY A 153 -5.57 -12.07 12.41
CA GLY A 153 -5.26 -10.65 12.51
C GLY A 153 -3.95 -10.21 11.85
N LYS A 154 -3.29 -11.09 11.10
CA LYS A 154 -2.01 -10.82 10.43
C LYS A 154 -2.13 -10.99 8.92
N ILE A 155 -1.55 -10.06 8.18
CA ILE A 155 -1.43 -10.18 6.72
C ILE A 155 -0.58 -11.39 6.35
N VAL A 156 -1.04 -12.13 5.36
CA VAL A 156 -0.27 -13.19 4.70
C VAL A 156 0.53 -12.56 3.56
N THR A 157 1.79 -12.24 3.82
CA THR A 157 2.68 -11.64 2.82
C THR A 157 3.32 -12.69 1.91
N GLY A 158 3.44 -13.94 2.38
CA GLY A 158 4.23 -14.97 1.72
C GLY A 158 5.74 -14.71 1.83
N THR A 159 6.54 -15.73 1.61
CA THR A 159 8.02 -15.68 1.75
C THR A 159 8.67 -14.61 0.86
N HIS A 160 8.06 -14.33 -0.30
CA HIS A 160 8.59 -13.38 -1.28
C HIS A 160 7.70 -12.14 -1.47
N GLY A 161 6.81 -11.86 -0.52
CA GLY A 161 5.92 -10.71 -0.58
C GLY A 161 4.74 -10.83 -1.57
N ALA A 162 4.52 -12.02 -2.16
CA ALA A 162 3.48 -12.29 -3.15
C ALA A 162 2.22 -12.97 -2.55
N GLY A 163 2.08 -12.97 -1.23
CA GLY A 163 0.87 -13.48 -0.58
C GLY A 163 -0.34 -12.62 -0.92
N GLY A 164 -1.43 -13.27 -1.33
CA GLY A 164 -2.66 -12.55 -1.70
C GLY A 164 -2.76 -12.12 -3.16
N GLU A 165 -1.80 -12.46 -4.02
CA GLU A 165 -1.82 -12.19 -5.46
C GLU A 165 -2.86 -13.07 -6.20
N ILE A 166 -4.12 -13.00 -5.74
CA ILE A 166 -5.23 -13.85 -6.21
C ILE A 166 -5.62 -13.58 -7.66
N GLY A 167 -5.32 -12.39 -8.18
CA GLY A 167 -5.56 -12.05 -9.59
C GLY A 167 -4.74 -12.91 -10.56
N HIS A 168 -3.65 -13.52 -10.08
CA HIS A 168 -2.76 -14.33 -10.89
C HIS A 168 -2.92 -15.84 -10.71
N ILE A 169 -3.96 -16.29 -9.99
CA ILE A 169 -4.33 -17.71 -9.99
C ILE A 169 -4.79 -18.14 -11.38
N HIS A 170 -4.37 -19.33 -11.79
CA HIS A 170 -4.73 -19.88 -13.10
C HIS A 170 -6.18 -20.39 -13.09
N VAL A 171 -6.99 -19.96 -14.05
CA VAL A 171 -8.42 -20.30 -14.15
C VAL A 171 -8.84 -20.77 -15.55
N GLU A 172 -7.99 -20.62 -16.56
CA GLU A 172 -8.32 -20.97 -17.95
C GLU A 172 -7.11 -21.55 -18.68
N ASP A 173 -7.22 -22.80 -19.14
CA ASP A 173 -6.13 -23.51 -19.82
C ASP A 173 -5.94 -23.11 -21.27
N ASP A 174 -7.01 -22.68 -21.95
CA ASP A 174 -7.00 -22.38 -23.40
C ASP A 174 -6.73 -20.89 -23.70
N GLU A 175 -6.37 -20.07 -22.68
CA GLU A 175 -6.05 -18.66 -22.89
C GLU A 175 -4.74 -18.50 -23.68
N THR A 176 -4.80 -17.77 -24.78
CA THR A 176 -3.66 -17.50 -25.67
C THR A 176 -2.98 -16.16 -25.41
N LEU A 177 -3.67 -15.22 -24.75
CA LEU A 177 -3.12 -13.92 -24.42
C LEU A 177 -2.37 -13.97 -23.10
N SER A 178 -1.22 -13.31 -23.07
CA SER A 178 -0.42 -13.22 -21.85
C SER A 178 -1.02 -12.21 -20.87
N CYS A 179 -1.07 -12.58 -19.59
CA CYS A 179 -1.28 -11.66 -18.48
C CYS A 179 -0.03 -10.78 -18.30
N ASN A 180 -0.17 -9.61 -17.69
CA ASN A 180 0.95 -8.72 -17.36
C ASN A 180 2.00 -9.37 -16.45
N CYS A 181 1.66 -10.43 -15.71
CA CYS A 181 2.60 -11.22 -14.93
C CYS A 181 3.45 -12.20 -15.76
N GLY A 182 3.19 -12.31 -17.05
CA GLY A 182 3.88 -13.23 -17.98
C GLY A 182 3.22 -14.60 -18.13
N ASN A 183 2.26 -14.96 -17.30
CA ASN A 183 1.47 -16.20 -17.42
C ASN A 183 0.28 -16.02 -18.36
N GLN A 184 -0.45 -17.08 -18.61
CA GLN A 184 -1.70 -17.13 -19.37
C GLN A 184 -2.80 -17.73 -18.49
N GLY A 185 -4.07 -17.33 -18.72
CA GLY A 185 -5.21 -17.87 -17.99
C GLY A 185 -5.34 -17.39 -16.55
N CYS A 186 -4.80 -16.22 -16.21
CA CYS A 186 -4.95 -15.64 -14.88
C CYS A 186 -6.38 -15.11 -14.63
N LEU A 187 -6.88 -15.23 -13.40
CA LEU A 187 -8.18 -14.70 -12.99
C LEU A 187 -8.37 -13.23 -13.40
N GLU A 188 -7.35 -12.41 -13.30
CA GLU A 188 -7.37 -11.00 -13.69
C GLU A 188 -7.80 -10.79 -15.14
N GLN A 189 -7.42 -11.68 -16.05
CA GLN A 189 -7.78 -11.59 -17.47
C GLN A 189 -9.29 -11.74 -17.70
N TYR A 190 -10.04 -12.27 -16.74
CA TYR A 190 -11.48 -12.53 -16.82
C TYR A 190 -12.30 -11.66 -15.88
N ALA A 191 -11.85 -11.47 -14.67
CA ALA A 191 -12.61 -10.82 -13.59
C ALA A 191 -12.30 -9.33 -13.40
N SER A 192 -11.23 -8.80 -13.99
CA SER A 192 -10.94 -7.36 -13.94
C SER A 192 -11.88 -6.56 -14.87
N ALA A 193 -11.98 -5.25 -14.63
CA ALA A 193 -12.72 -4.35 -15.53
C ALA A 193 -12.21 -4.43 -16.98
N THR A 194 -10.89 -4.46 -17.18
CA THR A 194 -10.26 -4.66 -18.49
C THR A 194 -10.55 -6.04 -19.06
N GLY A 195 -10.55 -7.08 -18.24
CA GLY A 195 -10.89 -8.44 -18.65
C GLY A 195 -12.34 -8.55 -19.14
N VAL A 196 -13.28 -8.02 -18.38
CA VAL A 196 -14.72 -8.01 -18.74
C VAL A 196 -14.95 -7.26 -20.05
N VAL A 197 -14.34 -6.08 -20.23
CA VAL A 197 -14.43 -5.32 -21.49
C VAL A 197 -13.85 -6.10 -22.66
N ARG A 198 -12.71 -6.77 -22.46
CA ARG A 198 -12.11 -7.62 -23.50
C ARG A 198 -13.03 -8.76 -23.95
N LEU A 199 -13.70 -9.41 -22.99
CA LEU A 199 -14.59 -10.54 -23.27
C LEU A 199 -15.94 -10.12 -23.89
N ALA A 200 -16.34 -8.86 -23.69
CA ALA A 200 -17.59 -8.32 -24.20
C ALA A 200 -17.49 -7.80 -25.65
N ASN A 201 -16.29 -7.65 -26.21
CA ASN A 201 -16.01 -7.21 -27.58
C ASN A 201 -15.58 -8.38 -28.46
#